data_1da46ea390247efb5c2fb40da254155e
#
_entry.id   1da46ea390247efb5c2fb40da254155e
#
_cell.length_a   1.000
_cell.length_b   1.000
_cell.length_c   1.000
_cell.angle_alpha   90.00
_cell.angle_beta   90.00
_cell.angle_gamma   90.00
#
_symmetry.space_group_name_H-M   'P 1'
#
loop_
_entity.id
_entity.type
_entity.pdbx_description
1 polymer ?
#
loop_
_entity_poly.entity_id
_entity_poly.type
_entity_poly.pdbx_seq_one_letter_code
_entity_poly.pdbx_strand_id
1 'polypeptide(L)'
;VTTCFHLYHKLYAAVSSIQEKVVLKGNIELDPAYTKINLKGTKPENMPRLSKHRGKHKSVFTKDIRGISGHKICLVTAIDENDNMLFKIGGLGGESQEILEQFTDHFQKDSMIISDSKKAIINFALNNGMRSDSIPTSPTKTHFTTPLGNSLGSVNELHTEAKNMIRQKHGVGIRHLQGYLDWILFRKQ
;
A
#
# COMPACT_ATOMS: atom_id res chain seq x y z
N VAL A 1 -3.87 -29.07 -9.62
CA VAL A 1 -3.48 -27.94 -8.73
C VAL A 1 -2.51 -26.99 -9.44
N THR A 2 -1.44 -27.51 -10.05
CA THR A 2 -0.42 -26.69 -10.75
C THR A 2 -1.00 -25.84 -11.89
N THR A 3 -1.90 -26.42 -12.71
CA THR A 3 -2.55 -25.74 -13.83
C THR A 3 -3.41 -24.56 -13.37
N CYS A 4 -4.23 -24.73 -12.33
CA CYS A 4 -5.02 -23.63 -11.77
C CYS A 4 -4.15 -22.50 -11.23
N PHE A 5 -3.05 -22.85 -10.54
CA PHE A 5 -2.11 -21.86 -10.03
C PHE A 5 -1.50 -21.02 -11.17
N HIS A 6 -1.05 -21.64 -12.26
CA HIS A 6 -0.52 -20.94 -13.44
C HIS A 6 -1.57 -20.06 -14.12
N LEU A 7 -2.83 -20.54 -14.21
CA LEU A 7 -3.92 -19.77 -14.79
C LEU A 7 -4.17 -18.49 -13.97
N TYR A 8 -4.26 -18.60 -12.65
CA TYR A 8 -4.42 -17.43 -11.78
C TYR A 8 -3.28 -16.43 -11.93
N HIS A 9 -2.02 -16.90 -12.04
CA HIS A 9 -0.90 -15.99 -12.22
C HIS A 9 -0.89 -15.27 -13.59
N LYS A 10 -1.35 -15.93 -14.64
CA LYS A 10 -1.55 -15.27 -15.95
C LYS A 10 -2.65 -14.20 -15.86
N LEU A 11 -3.75 -14.52 -15.18
CA LEU A 11 -4.84 -13.56 -14.95
C LEU A 11 -4.33 -12.35 -14.15
N TYR A 12 -3.60 -12.57 -13.06
CA TYR A 12 -3.03 -11.48 -12.27
C TYR A 12 -2.07 -10.61 -13.08
N ALA A 13 -1.23 -11.19 -13.92
CA ALA A 13 -0.34 -10.44 -14.81
C ALA A 13 -1.12 -9.56 -15.81
N ALA A 14 -2.20 -10.07 -16.38
CA ALA A 14 -3.07 -9.30 -17.26
C ALA A 14 -3.74 -8.13 -16.53
N VAL A 15 -4.26 -8.37 -15.32
CA VAL A 15 -4.86 -7.32 -14.48
C VAL A 15 -3.82 -6.28 -14.08
N SER A 16 -2.61 -6.70 -13.68
CA SER A 16 -1.52 -5.77 -13.32
C SER A 16 -1.19 -4.82 -14.48
N SER A 17 -1.19 -5.30 -15.72
CA SER A 17 -0.91 -4.45 -16.89
C SER A 17 -1.99 -3.38 -17.14
N ILE A 18 -3.23 -3.62 -16.69
CA ILE A 18 -4.31 -2.62 -16.71
C ILE A 18 -4.08 -1.59 -15.60
N GLN A 19 -3.77 -2.06 -14.39
CA GLN A 19 -3.55 -1.21 -13.21
C GLN A 19 -2.31 -0.30 -13.34
N GLU A 20 -1.33 -0.66 -14.15
CA GLU A 20 -0.16 0.19 -14.44
C GLU A 20 -0.51 1.46 -15.24
N LYS A 21 -1.66 1.49 -15.90
CA LYS A 21 -2.10 2.63 -16.72
C LYS A 21 -3.05 3.58 -15.98
N VAL A 22 -3.42 3.26 -14.76
CA VAL A 22 -4.34 4.08 -13.97
C VAL A 22 -3.67 5.41 -13.61
N VAL A 23 -4.37 6.51 -13.85
CA VAL A 23 -3.98 7.87 -13.45
C VAL A 23 -5.11 8.46 -12.61
N LEU A 24 -4.79 8.83 -11.39
CA LEU A 24 -5.69 9.43 -10.41
C LEU A 24 -5.77 10.93 -10.62
N LYS A 25 -6.96 11.52 -10.43
CA LYS A 25 -7.23 12.94 -10.66
C LYS A 25 -8.28 13.51 -9.71
N GLY A 26 -8.32 14.82 -9.60
CA GLY A 26 -9.28 15.51 -8.73
C GLY A 26 -8.93 15.36 -7.25
N ASN A 27 -9.89 14.97 -6.44
CA ASN A 27 -9.68 14.71 -5.02
C ASN A 27 -9.23 13.26 -4.83
N ILE A 28 -8.03 13.07 -4.26
CA ILE A 28 -7.38 11.77 -4.13
C ILE A 28 -7.12 11.48 -2.66
N GLU A 29 -7.78 10.46 -2.10
CA GLU A 29 -7.45 9.90 -0.80
C GLU A 29 -6.13 9.11 -0.92
N LEU A 30 -5.12 9.42 -0.11
CA LEU A 30 -3.82 8.73 -0.08
C LEU A 30 -3.45 8.38 1.35
N ASP A 31 -3.39 7.09 1.67
CA ASP A 31 -2.93 6.58 2.96
C ASP A 31 -2.14 5.27 2.78
N PRO A 32 -0.88 5.21 3.19
CA PRO A 32 -0.10 3.99 3.14
C PRO A 32 -0.55 2.95 4.16
N ALA A 33 -0.71 1.71 3.71
CA ALA A 33 -0.93 0.55 4.58
C ALA A 33 0.37 -0.23 4.83
N TYR A 34 0.36 -1.07 5.86
CA TYR A 34 1.53 -1.89 6.20
C TYR A 34 1.15 -3.34 6.39
N THR A 35 1.92 -4.23 5.78
CA THR A 35 1.78 -5.67 5.98
C THR A 35 3.11 -6.32 6.38
N LYS A 36 3.03 -7.48 7.03
CA LYS A 36 4.22 -8.25 7.39
C LYS A 36 4.85 -8.86 6.14
N ILE A 37 6.18 -8.93 6.11
CA ILE A 37 6.89 -9.68 5.08
C ILE A 37 6.53 -11.17 5.24
N ASN A 38 6.10 -11.78 4.15
CA ASN A 38 5.87 -13.21 4.07
C ASN A 38 6.72 -13.80 2.95
N LEU A 39 7.67 -14.66 3.33
CA LEU A 39 8.60 -15.31 2.42
C LEU A 39 8.13 -16.69 1.98
N LYS A 40 6.85 -17.00 2.14
CA LYS A 40 6.25 -18.28 1.72
C LYS A 40 6.61 -18.59 0.25
N GLY A 41 7.19 -19.75 0.04
CA GLY A 41 7.64 -20.20 -1.29
C GLY A 41 8.91 -19.54 -1.80
N THR A 42 9.64 -18.76 -1.01
CA THR A 42 10.97 -18.25 -1.35
C THR A 42 11.99 -19.30 -0.97
N LYS A 43 12.90 -19.61 -1.89
CA LYS A 43 14.00 -20.53 -1.60
C LYS A 43 15.00 -19.91 -0.61
N PRO A 44 15.67 -20.72 0.25
CA PRO A 44 16.59 -20.20 1.25
C PRO A 44 17.71 -19.30 0.70
N GLU A 45 18.24 -19.60 -0.47
CA GLU A 45 19.28 -18.82 -1.15
C GLU A 45 18.81 -17.42 -1.57
N ASN A 46 17.51 -17.25 -1.79
CA ASN A 46 16.90 -15.99 -2.23
C ASN A 46 16.24 -15.22 -1.07
N MET A 47 16.41 -15.70 0.17
CA MET A 47 15.88 -14.98 1.32
C MET A 47 16.68 -13.70 1.58
N PRO A 48 16.02 -12.53 1.70
CA PRO A 48 16.71 -11.31 2.07
C PRO A 48 17.40 -11.51 3.42
N ARG A 49 18.67 -11.13 3.52
CA ARG A 49 19.42 -11.12 4.78
C ARG A 49 18.92 -9.97 5.65
N LEU A 50 17.81 -10.18 6.31
CA LEU A 50 17.32 -9.24 7.31
C LEU A 50 18.19 -9.34 8.56
N SER A 51 18.60 -8.19 9.08
CA SER A 51 19.61 -8.00 10.12
C SER A 51 19.71 -9.10 11.19
N LYS A 52 20.95 -9.43 11.56
CA LYS A 52 21.38 -10.49 12.49
C LYS A 52 20.93 -10.26 13.95
N HIS A 53 19.69 -9.99 14.26
CA HIS A 53 19.25 -10.12 15.63
C HIS A 53 18.96 -11.58 15.96
N ARG A 54 19.99 -12.28 16.39
CA ARG A 54 19.92 -13.62 16.96
C ARG A 54 19.13 -13.62 18.27
N GLY A 55 17.83 -13.76 18.18
CA GLY A 55 17.06 -14.37 19.26
C GLY A 55 16.96 -15.86 18.96
N LYS A 56 17.44 -16.71 19.86
CA LYS A 56 17.26 -18.17 19.77
C LYS A 56 15.78 -18.45 19.48
N HIS A 57 15.48 -19.13 18.35
CA HIS A 57 14.22 -19.80 18.04
C HIS A 57 13.02 -19.03 17.43
N LYS A 58 13.10 -17.75 17.05
CA LYS A 58 12.06 -17.17 16.19
C LYS A 58 12.73 -16.36 15.07
N SER A 59 12.39 -16.67 13.82
CA SER A 59 12.85 -15.85 12.70
C SER A 59 12.41 -14.40 12.92
N VAL A 60 13.20 -13.45 12.49
CA VAL A 60 12.90 -12.00 12.57
C VAL A 60 11.51 -11.69 11.99
N PHE A 61 11.03 -12.53 11.08
CA PHE A 61 9.72 -12.43 10.41
C PHE A 61 8.53 -12.81 11.29
N THR A 62 8.73 -13.48 12.42
CA THR A 62 7.65 -13.95 13.30
C THR A 62 7.43 -13.08 14.53
N LYS A 63 8.32 -12.10 14.80
CA LYS A 63 8.08 -11.13 15.88
C LYS A 63 7.02 -10.13 15.45
N ASP A 64 5.98 -10.02 16.27
CA ASP A 64 5.00 -8.94 16.18
C ASP A 64 5.63 -7.64 16.70
N ILE A 65 6.38 -6.96 15.83
CA ILE A 65 6.94 -5.64 16.15
C ILE A 65 5.79 -4.64 15.96
N ARG A 66 5.38 -4.00 17.06
CA ARG A 66 4.37 -2.94 17.05
C ARG A 66 4.89 -1.73 16.24
N GLY A 67 3.98 -1.05 15.56
CA GLY A 67 4.29 0.16 14.79
C GLY A 67 4.93 -0.12 13.43
N ILE A 68 5.43 0.94 12.82
CA ILE A 68 6.13 0.92 11.55
C ILE A 68 7.57 0.47 11.80
N SER A 69 8.03 -0.55 11.10
CA SER A 69 9.39 -1.08 11.23
C SER A 69 9.94 -1.48 9.88
N GLY A 70 11.28 -1.53 9.74
CA GLY A 70 11.96 -1.99 8.53
C GLY A 70 11.65 -3.45 8.10
N HIS A 71 10.85 -4.16 8.90
CA HIS A 71 10.38 -5.53 8.61
C HIS A 71 8.93 -5.57 8.07
N LYS A 72 8.34 -4.42 7.78
CA LYS A 72 7.02 -4.32 7.15
C LYS A 72 7.15 -3.81 5.72
N ILE A 73 6.24 -4.24 4.89
CA ILE A 73 6.07 -3.73 3.53
C ILE A 73 5.13 -2.54 3.61
N CYS A 74 5.58 -1.42 3.07
CA CYS A 74 4.73 -0.25 2.82
C CYS A 74 3.93 -0.51 1.55
N LEU A 75 2.63 -0.36 1.62
CA LEU A 75 1.69 -0.46 0.52
C LEU A 75 1.12 0.94 0.26
N VAL A 76 1.44 1.54 -0.86
CA VAL A 76 0.89 2.84 -1.28
C VAL A 76 -0.52 2.62 -1.80
N THR A 77 -1.50 3.24 -1.15
CA THR A 77 -2.92 3.10 -1.50
C THR A 77 -3.51 4.47 -1.75
N ALA A 78 -4.15 4.63 -2.90
CA ALA A 78 -4.85 5.86 -3.24
C ALA A 78 -6.14 5.58 -4.02
N ILE A 79 -7.14 6.43 -3.83
CA ILE A 79 -8.43 6.39 -4.53
C ILE A 79 -8.82 7.81 -4.90
N ASP A 80 -9.26 8.04 -6.13
CA ASP A 80 -9.78 9.33 -6.56
C ASP A 80 -11.30 9.40 -6.49
N GLU A 81 -11.85 10.58 -6.71
CA GLU A 81 -13.31 10.85 -6.70
C GLU A 81 -14.10 10.14 -7.80
N ASN A 82 -13.44 9.48 -8.74
CA ASN A 82 -14.05 8.69 -9.81
C ASN A 82 -13.87 7.19 -9.61
N ASP A 83 -13.51 6.77 -8.40
CA ASP A 83 -13.22 5.38 -8.03
C ASP A 83 -12.06 4.74 -8.81
N ASN A 84 -11.16 5.54 -9.42
CA ASN A 84 -9.89 5.02 -9.88
C ASN A 84 -9.02 4.72 -8.66
N MET A 85 -8.38 3.58 -8.65
CA MET A 85 -7.68 3.06 -7.47
C MET A 85 -6.24 2.68 -7.79
N LEU A 86 -5.33 2.98 -6.87
CA LEU A 86 -3.94 2.55 -6.86
C LEU A 86 -3.66 1.78 -5.58
N PHE A 87 -3.02 0.60 -5.71
CA PHE A 87 -2.59 -0.19 -4.57
C PHE A 87 -1.27 -0.88 -4.91
N LYS A 88 -0.15 -0.27 -4.57
CA LYS A 88 1.18 -0.70 -5.00
C LYS A 88 2.11 -0.99 -3.83
N ILE A 89 3.01 -1.94 -4.03
CA ILE A 89 4.10 -2.20 -3.08
C ILE A 89 5.13 -1.08 -3.24
N GLY A 90 5.28 -0.25 -2.21
CA GLY A 90 6.24 0.86 -2.21
C GLY A 90 7.65 0.43 -1.80
N GLY A 91 7.77 -0.45 -0.81
CA GLY A 91 9.07 -0.88 -0.31
C GLY A 91 9.02 -1.40 1.12
N LEU A 92 10.17 -1.47 1.77
CA LEU A 92 10.31 -1.88 3.17
C LEU A 92 10.34 -0.67 4.09
N GLY A 93 9.69 -0.80 5.23
CA GLY A 93 9.68 0.24 6.26
C GLY A 93 8.48 1.16 6.18
N GLY A 94 8.64 2.38 6.70
CA GLY A 94 7.64 3.43 6.65
C GLY A 94 7.57 4.09 5.28
N GLU A 95 6.49 4.83 5.07
CA GLU A 95 6.40 5.69 3.90
C GLU A 95 7.51 6.74 3.93
N SER A 96 8.19 6.89 2.81
CA SER A 96 9.12 7.99 2.56
C SER A 96 8.72 8.70 1.27
N GLN A 97 9.24 9.91 1.11
CA GLN A 97 9.01 10.65 -0.13
C GLN A 97 9.52 9.87 -1.35
N GLU A 98 10.69 9.22 -1.25
CA GLU A 98 11.27 8.40 -2.31
C GLU A 98 10.38 7.22 -2.71
N ILE A 99 9.67 6.62 -1.73
CA ILE A 99 8.70 5.56 -2.02
C ILE A 99 7.50 6.11 -2.80
N LEU A 100 7.01 7.28 -2.43
CA LEU A 100 5.85 7.89 -3.10
C LEU A 100 6.21 8.39 -4.51
N GLU A 101 7.41 8.93 -4.69
CA GLU A 101 7.89 9.43 -5.98
C GLU A 101 8.00 8.35 -7.06
N GLN A 102 8.14 7.08 -6.68
CA GLN A 102 8.10 5.96 -7.64
C GLN A 102 6.75 5.85 -8.36
N PHE A 103 5.71 6.46 -7.83
CA PHE A 103 4.35 6.38 -8.36
C PHE A 103 3.83 7.72 -8.89
N THR A 104 4.69 8.72 -9.08
CA THR A 104 4.30 10.07 -9.54
C THR A 104 3.48 10.04 -10.83
N ASP A 105 3.81 9.14 -11.76
CA ASP A 105 3.12 9.02 -13.05
C ASP A 105 1.64 8.57 -12.91
N HIS A 106 1.27 8.06 -11.73
CA HIS A 106 -0.11 7.71 -11.42
C HIS A 106 -0.94 8.88 -10.87
N PHE A 107 -0.37 10.06 -10.71
CA PHE A 107 -1.06 11.22 -10.14
C PHE A 107 -1.07 12.38 -11.13
N GLN A 108 -2.25 12.90 -11.42
CA GLN A 108 -2.39 14.09 -12.26
C GLN A 108 -1.96 15.33 -11.47
N LYS A 109 -1.21 16.24 -12.11
CA LYS A 109 -0.91 17.57 -11.55
C LYS A 109 -2.20 18.33 -11.25
N ASP A 110 -2.08 19.31 -10.34
CA ASP A 110 -3.21 20.13 -9.84
C ASP A 110 -4.28 19.38 -9.06
N SER A 111 -4.14 18.06 -8.85
CA SER A 111 -5.02 17.27 -7.98
C SER A 111 -4.86 17.68 -6.50
N MET A 112 -5.85 17.33 -5.69
CA MET A 112 -5.85 17.50 -4.24
C MET A 112 -5.56 16.17 -3.56
N ILE A 113 -4.46 16.08 -2.81
CA ILE A 113 -4.15 14.91 -2.00
C ILE A 113 -4.78 15.07 -0.61
N ILE A 114 -5.68 14.17 -0.28
CA ILE A 114 -6.31 14.04 1.03
C ILE A 114 -5.56 12.96 1.80
N SER A 115 -4.96 13.31 2.95
CA SER A 115 -4.12 12.36 3.71
C SER A 115 -4.17 12.60 5.21
N ASP A 116 -3.50 11.74 5.97
CA ASP A 116 -3.07 12.11 7.32
C ASP A 116 -1.93 13.16 7.27
N SER A 117 -1.62 13.79 8.41
CA SER A 117 -0.63 14.88 8.48
C SER A 117 0.83 14.40 8.38
N LYS A 118 1.11 13.33 7.62
CA LYS A 118 2.47 12.82 7.43
C LYS A 118 3.27 13.71 6.46
N LYS A 119 4.40 14.21 6.92
CA LYS A 119 5.27 15.10 6.15
C LYS A 119 5.69 14.54 4.79
N ALA A 120 5.94 13.22 4.70
CA ALA A 120 6.32 12.58 3.44
C ALA A 120 5.25 12.74 2.36
N ILE A 121 3.97 12.60 2.72
CA ILE A 121 2.86 12.74 1.77
C ILE A 121 2.65 14.20 1.38
N ILE A 122 2.71 15.11 2.36
CA ILE A 122 2.56 16.55 2.11
C ILE A 122 3.68 17.04 1.17
N ASN A 123 4.92 16.66 1.44
CA ASN A 123 6.06 17.02 0.60
C ASN A 123 5.94 16.42 -0.82
N PHE A 124 5.51 15.16 -0.92
CA PHE A 124 5.26 14.51 -2.20
C PHE A 124 4.22 15.30 -3.03
N ALA A 125 3.10 15.67 -2.43
CA ALA A 125 2.06 16.44 -3.11
C ALA A 125 2.61 17.78 -3.62
N LEU A 126 3.23 18.57 -2.75
CA LEU A 126 3.73 19.90 -3.08
C LEU A 126 4.84 19.86 -4.15
N ASN A 127 5.79 18.92 -4.03
CA ASN A 127 6.91 18.80 -4.99
C ASN A 127 6.46 18.37 -6.39
N ASN A 128 5.30 17.71 -6.49
CA ASN A 128 4.74 17.25 -7.76
C ASN A 128 3.61 18.14 -8.31
N GLY A 129 3.46 19.37 -7.79
CA GLY A 129 2.50 20.34 -8.27
C GLY A 129 1.03 19.98 -7.92
N MET A 130 0.83 19.26 -6.83
CA MET A 130 -0.48 18.92 -6.27
C MET A 130 -0.74 19.76 -5.01
N ARG A 131 -2.00 19.87 -4.63
CA ARG A 131 -2.42 20.49 -3.36
C ARG A 131 -2.54 19.42 -2.28
N SER A 132 -2.44 19.81 -1.01
CA SER A 132 -2.59 18.90 0.12
C SER A 132 -3.66 19.38 1.08
N ASP A 133 -4.61 18.51 1.41
CA ASP A 133 -5.61 18.69 2.44
C ASP A 133 -5.47 17.56 3.47
N SER A 134 -4.96 17.87 4.66
CA SER A 134 -4.54 16.84 5.62
C SER A 134 -5.39 16.86 6.88
N ILE A 135 -5.73 15.67 7.38
CA ILE A 135 -6.41 15.51 8.67
C ILE A 135 -5.47 15.97 9.79
N PRO A 136 -5.86 16.96 10.59
CA PRO A 136 -5.02 17.48 11.66
C PRO A 136 -4.64 16.39 12.68
N THR A 137 -3.38 16.33 13.05
CA THR A 137 -2.94 15.45 14.13
C THR A 137 -3.39 16.04 15.46
N SER A 138 -4.31 15.37 16.14
CA SER A 138 -4.77 15.75 17.48
C SER A 138 -4.42 14.69 18.50
N PRO A 139 -3.92 15.06 19.70
CA PRO A 139 -3.70 14.10 20.78
C PRO A 139 -4.98 13.40 21.23
N THR A 140 -6.13 14.05 21.05
CA THR A 140 -7.45 13.53 21.46
C THR A 140 -8.15 12.73 20.38
N LYS A 141 -7.59 12.63 19.17
CA LYS A 141 -8.19 11.93 18.01
C LYS A 141 -9.65 12.34 17.72
N THR A 142 -9.97 13.60 17.91
CA THR A 142 -11.34 14.11 17.72
C THR A 142 -11.65 14.48 16.28
N HIS A 143 -10.62 14.56 15.42
CA HIS A 143 -10.80 14.92 14.01
C HIS A 143 -10.62 13.70 13.11
N PHE A 144 -11.66 13.37 12.37
CA PHE A 144 -11.68 12.29 11.36
C PHE A 144 -11.80 12.84 9.94
N THR A 145 -11.88 14.16 9.81
CA THR A 145 -12.00 14.89 8.55
C THR A 145 -10.94 15.98 8.45
N THR A 146 -10.63 16.35 7.23
CA THR A 146 -9.76 17.49 6.93
C THR A 146 -10.48 18.81 7.17
N PRO A 147 -9.79 19.97 7.13
CA PRO A 147 -10.41 21.28 7.18
C PRO A 147 -11.45 21.53 6.07
N LEU A 148 -11.32 20.88 4.92
CA LEU A 148 -12.27 20.95 3.82
C LEU A 148 -13.41 19.91 3.91
N GLY A 149 -13.46 19.13 5.00
CA GLY A 149 -14.52 18.13 5.24
C GLY A 149 -14.28 16.76 4.59
N ASN A 150 -13.11 16.53 3.97
CA ASN A 150 -12.77 15.27 3.36
C ASN A 150 -12.38 14.21 4.41
N SER A 151 -12.49 12.93 4.06
CA SER A 151 -12.12 11.80 4.92
C SER A 151 -11.24 10.81 4.17
N LEU A 152 -10.74 9.79 4.88
CA LEU A 152 -9.98 8.66 4.31
C LEU A 152 -10.80 7.36 4.35
N GLY A 153 -12.13 7.47 4.18
CA GLY A 153 -13.04 6.34 4.31
C GLY A 153 -12.81 5.26 3.28
N SER A 154 -12.68 5.66 2.01
CA SER A 154 -12.56 4.75 0.88
C SER A 154 -11.23 3.98 0.91
N VAL A 155 -10.13 4.65 1.20
CA VAL A 155 -8.82 4.01 1.37
C VAL A 155 -8.82 3.04 2.54
N ASN A 156 -9.45 3.38 3.67
CA ASN A 156 -9.54 2.50 4.84
C ASN A 156 -10.37 1.24 4.58
N GLU A 157 -11.42 1.33 3.77
CA GLU A 157 -12.19 0.17 3.32
C GLU A 157 -11.30 -0.77 2.49
N LEU A 158 -10.54 -0.22 1.54
CA LEU A 158 -9.62 -0.98 0.71
C LEU A 158 -8.51 -1.67 1.52
N HIS A 159 -7.98 -1.00 2.55
CA HIS A 159 -7.04 -1.60 3.52
C HIS A 159 -7.67 -2.78 4.26
N THR A 160 -8.93 -2.67 4.66
CA THR A 160 -9.64 -3.72 5.37
C THR A 160 -9.82 -4.94 4.48
N GLU A 161 -10.18 -4.74 3.22
CA GLU A 161 -10.34 -5.82 2.24
C GLU A 161 -9.00 -6.54 1.99
N ALA A 162 -7.92 -5.80 1.78
CA ALA A 162 -6.60 -6.37 1.58
C ALA A 162 -6.12 -7.18 2.79
N LYS A 163 -6.31 -6.66 4.00
CA LYS A 163 -5.97 -7.38 5.24
C LYS A 163 -6.78 -8.66 5.39
N ASN A 164 -8.08 -8.62 5.07
CA ASN A 164 -8.96 -9.80 5.11
C ASN A 164 -8.52 -10.85 4.09
N MET A 165 -8.22 -10.46 2.86
CA MET A 165 -7.72 -11.35 1.83
C MET A 165 -6.40 -12.01 2.23
N ILE A 166 -5.43 -11.25 2.72
CA ILE A 166 -4.14 -11.76 3.20
C ILE A 166 -4.35 -12.76 4.34
N ARG A 167 -5.27 -12.48 5.27
CA ARG A 167 -5.61 -13.36 6.39
C ARG A 167 -6.25 -14.67 5.92
N GLN A 168 -7.22 -14.61 4.99
CA GLN A 168 -7.89 -15.79 4.43
C GLN A 168 -6.93 -16.72 3.69
N LYS A 169 -5.86 -16.16 3.10
CA LYS A 169 -4.81 -16.93 2.42
C LYS A 169 -3.69 -17.41 3.37
N HIS A 170 -3.85 -17.23 4.69
CA HIS A 170 -2.82 -17.52 5.68
C HIS A 170 -1.47 -16.87 5.34
N GLY A 171 -1.51 -15.66 4.81
CA GLY A 171 -0.38 -14.88 4.31
C GLY A 171 -0.10 -15.12 2.82
N VAL A 172 0.36 -14.08 2.15
CA VAL A 172 0.72 -14.09 0.73
C VAL A 172 2.21 -13.81 0.61
N GLY A 173 2.94 -14.66 -0.12
CA GLY A 173 4.37 -14.44 -0.37
C GLY A 173 4.61 -13.14 -1.12
N ILE A 174 5.66 -12.39 -0.73
CA ILE A 174 5.93 -11.04 -1.24
C ILE A 174 5.99 -10.98 -2.77
N ARG A 175 6.55 -12.00 -3.42
CA ARG A 175 6.66 -12.09 -4.89
C ARG A 175 5.32 -12.16 -5.62
N HIS A 176 4.24 -12.49 -4.92
CA HIS A 176 2.90 -12.61 -5.49
C HIS A 176 1.95 -11.51 -4.98
N LEU A 177 2.38 -10.75 -3.97
CA LEU A 177 1.52 -9.81 -3.27
C LEU A 177 0.92 -8.77 -4.22
N GLN A 178 1.72 -8.18 -5.13
CA GLN A 178 1.22 -7.18 -6.07
C GLN A 178 0.05 -7.72 -6.92
N GLY A 179 0.18 -8.91 -7.48
CA GLY A 179 -0.91 -9.49 -8.29
C GLY A 179 -2.21 -9.69 -7.50
N TYR A 180 -2.12 -9.99 -6.20
CA TYR A 180 -3.30 -10.07 -5.34
C TYR A 180 -3.90 -8.68 -5.04
N LEU A 181 -3.08 -7.65 -4.88
CA LEU A 181 -3.56 -6.28 -4.70
C LEU A 181 -4.27 -5.78 -5.96
N ASP A 182 -3.66 -5.95 -7.12
CA ASP A 182 -4.26 -5.60 -8.42
C ASP A 182 -5.57 -6.35 -8.67
N TRP A 183 -5.65 -7.62 -8.27
CA TRP A 183 -6.88 -8.41 -8.34
C TRP A 183 -8.01 -7.86 -7.46
N ILE A 184 -7.69 -7.34 -6.26
CA ILE A 184 -8.67 -6.68 -5.40
C ILE A 184 -9.25 -5.47 -6.12
N LEU A 185 -8.40 -4.62 -6.70
CA LEU A 185 -8.81 -3.42 -7.42
C LEU A 185 -9.71 -3.76 -8.61
N PHE A 186 -9.30 -4.75 -9.42
CA PHE A 186 -10.06 -5.20 -10.58
C PHE A 186 -11.47 -5.70 -10.23
N ARG A 187 -11.64 -6.30 -9.06
CA ARG A 187 -12.96 -6.77 -8.60
C ARG A 187 -13.88 -5.66 -8.14
N LYS A 188 -13.35 -4.48 -7.84
CA LYS A 188 -14.11 -3.30 -7.37
C LYS A 188 -14.53 -2.36 -8.52
N GLN A 189 -13.87 -2.46 -9.66
CA GLN A 189 -14.24 -1.77 -10.89
C GLN A 189 -15.41 -2.46 -11.59
#